data_abb726e3093f563e1c4b5ca160415b38
#
_entry.id   abb726e3093f563e1c4b5ca160415b38
#
_cell.length_a   1.000
_cell.length_b   1.000
_cell.length_c   1.000
_cell.angle_alpha   90.00
_cell.angle_beta   90.00
_cell.angle_gamma   90.00
#
_symmetry.space_group_name_H-M   'P 1'
#
loop_
_entity.id
_entity.type
_entity.pdbx_description
1 polymer ?
#
loop_
_entity_poly.entity_id
_entity_poly.type
_entity_poly.pdbx_seq_one_letter_code
_entity_poly.pdbx_strand_id
1 'polypeptide(L)'
;IFDRHRELIDEPCASILNDERAKAIIRFKATGFPNRKDEDWLHTDVAKKFATDYGMNLGRVATAIHGTFTCDVPNLNTYHAYIINDSFQAGENKGKQLPQGVMLGSINDIAADSRDLIGPYYNRLATNGDSIVQFNTAFTQDCLVLYIPRNTVVEDTIQIVTLLQANVDMMSNRRLLIILEENSRASLLLCDHSSLQKQTLSTQVTEIFVGRGASLDLYEIEETSGSNTRLGQLFVRQEQDSRFRHSNITLTNGFTRNRVEVSLEGEGAETHINGLAIGDKEQHIDNRTLVDHKVPRCTSNELYKYILDEQSTGVFAGKMLIRPDAQHSVSEQTNRNLCLTSCAHMYAQPQLEIYADDVKCSHGSTVGQLDGNALFYMQQRGIPAEEARHLLMYAFAGEVIDNIQIEALRDRLHILVEKRFRGELNRCKGCSLCKQ
;
A
#
# COMPACT_ATOMS: atom_id res chain seq x y z
N ILE A 1 -14.21 -24.15 1.19
CA ILE A 1 -15.05 -22.96 1.49
C ILE A 1 -15.72 -22.48 0.22
N PHE A 2 -14.97 -22.08 -0.83
CA PHE A 2 -15.52 -21.49 -2.06
C PHE A 2 -16.67 -22.31 -2.68
N ASP A 3 -16.43 -23.57 -3.04
CA ASP A 3 -17.46 -24.41 -3.71
C ASP A 3 -18.70 -24.66 -2.84
N ARG A 4 -18.54 -24.66 -1.51
CA ARG A 4 -19.64 -24.87 -0.56
C ARG A 4 -20.52 -23.63 -0.38
N HIS A 5 -19.94 -22.44 -0.52
CA HIS A 5 -20.60 -21.16 -0.22
C HIS A 5 -20.68 -20.25 -1.45
N ARG A 6 -20.58 -20.82 -2.65
CA ARG A 6 -20.51 -20.06 -3.90
C ARG A 6 -21.70 -19.11 -4.07
N GLU A 7 -22.91 -19.58 -3.77
CA GLU A 7 -24.11 -18.74 -3.88
C GLU A 7 -24.02 -17.50 -2.99
N LEU A 8 -23.60 -17.66 -1.72
CA LEU A 8 -23.40 -16.53 -0.80
C LEU A 8 -22.34 -15.54 -1.28
N ILE A 9 -21.34 -16.02 -2.04
CA ILE A 9 -20.29 -15.18 -2.59
C ILE A 9 -20.77 -14.45 -3.84
N ASP A 10 -21.53 -15.10 -4.71
CA ASP A 10 -21.89 -14.60 -6.04
C ASP A 10 -23.15 -13.70 -6.01
N GLU A 11 -24.16 -14.07 -5.21
CA GLU A 11 -25.50 -13.44 -5.21
C GLU A 11 -25.47 -11.93 -4.88
N PRO A 12 -24.70 -11.44 -3.88
CA PRO A 12 -24.70 -10.02 -3.54
C PRO A 12 -23.81 -9.17 -4.46
N CYS A 13 -23.17 -9.78 -5.45
CA CYS A 13 -22.10 -9.12 -6.22
C CYS A 13 -22.55 -8.71 -7.63
N ALA A 14 -22.06 -7.57 -8.10
CA ALA A 14 -22.15 -7.17 -9.48
C ALA A 14 -21.55 -8.24 -10.42
N SER A 15 -22.15 -8.45 -11.58
CA SER A 15 -21.72 -9.48 -12.54
C SER A 15 -20.24 -9.34 -12.95
N ILE A 16 -19.72 -8.13 -12.97
CA ILE A 16 -18.31 -7.84 -13.29
C ILE A 16 -17.33 -8.54 -12.32
N LEU A 17 -17.68 -8.67 -11.03
CA LEU A 17 -16.90 -9.43 -10.05
C LEU A 17 -16.99 -10.92 -10.35
N ASN A 18 -18.19 -11.42 -10.63
CA ASN A 18 -18.45 -12.85 -10.84
C ASN A 18 -17.81 -13.37 -12.13
N ASP A 19 -17.73 -12.56 -13.18
CA ASP A 19 -17.12 -12.91 -14.48
C ASP A 19 -15.61 -13.28 -14.32
N GLU A 20 -14.90 -12.60 -13.43
CA GLU A 20 -13.48 -12.86 -13.18
C GLU A 20 -13.25 -13.91 -12.09
N ARG A 21 -14.17 -14.06 -11.16
CA ARG A 21 -14.12 -14.98 -10.01
C ARG A 21 -13.89 -16.43 -10.43
N ALA A 22 -14.67 -16.89 -11.43
CA ALA A 22 -14.61 -18.27 -11.91
C ALA A 22 -13.23 -18.63 -12.49
N LYS A 23 -12.59 -17.70 -13.17
CA LYS A 23 -11.24 -17.87 -13.73
C LYS A 23 -10.20 -17.85 -12.60
N ALA A 24 -10.33 -16.92 -11.66
CA ALA A 24 -9.40 -16.77 -10.55
C ALA A 24 -9.35 -18.00 -9.64
N ILE A 25 -10.49 -18.58 -9.28
CA ILE A 25 -10.52 -19.77 -8.42
C ILE A 25 -9.89 -21.00 -9.09
N ILE A 26 -10.04 -21.15 -10.41
CA ILE A 26 -9.39 -22.23 -11.16
C ILE A 26 -7.87 -22.07 -11.10
N ARG A 27 -7.36 -20.86 -11.35
CA ARG A 27 -5.93 -20.55 -11.28
C ARG A 27 -5.39 -20.77 -9.87
N PHE A 28 -6.09 -20.27 -8.84
CA PHE A 28 -5.70 -20.46 -7.46
C PHE A 28 -5.65 -21.93 -7.05
N LYS A 29 -6.64 -22.73 -7.44
CA LYS A 29 -6.65 -24.18 -7.16
C LYS A 29 -5.48 -24.93 -7.83
N ALA A 30 -4.99 -24.43 -8.96
CA ALA A 30 -3.85 -25.02 -9.67
C ALA A 30 -2.50 -24.68 -9.01
N THR A 31 -2.36 -23.49 -8.45
CA THR A 31 -1.09 -22.98 -7.87
C THR A 31 -1.02 -23.12 -6.35
N GLY A 32 -2.15 -22.98 -5.64
CA GLY A 32 -2.20 -22.94 -4.19
C GLY A 32 -1.59 -21.65 -3.59
N PHE A 33 -1.39 -21.63 -2.28
CA PHE A 33 -0.68 -20.54 -1.62
C PHE A 33 0.82 -20.61 -1.91
N PRO A 34 1.49 -19.46 -2.07
CA PRO A 34 2.93 -19.45 -2.34
C PRO A 34 3.70 -19.96 -1.11
N ASN A 35 4.88 -20.47 -1.36
CA ASN A 35 5.74 -21.05 -0.34
C ASN A 35 7.20 -20.61 -0.53
N ARG A 36 8.06 -20.88 0.45
CA ARG A 36 9.47 -20.47 0.45
C ARG A 36 10.35 -21.11 -0.63
N LYS A 37 9.83 -22.01 -1.48
CA LYS A 37 10.55 -22.50 -2.65
C LYS A 37 10.39 -21.55 -3.85
N ASP A 38 9.37 -20.71 -3.82
CA ASP A 38 9.18 -19.68 -4.82
C ASP A 38 10.15 -18.53 -4.52
N GLU A 39 10.92 -18.09 -5.50
CA GLU A 39 11.96 -17.08 -5.35
C GLU A 39 11.41 -15.80 -4.73
N ASP A 40 10.24 -15.36 -5.20
CA ASP A 40 9.53 -14.17 -4.68
C ASP A 40 9.09 -14.31 -3.22
N TRP A 41 9.09 -15.53 -2.65
CA TRP A 41 8.58 -15.81 -1.30
C TRP A 41 9.65 -16.42 -0.37
N LEU A 42 10.91 -16.45 -0.82
CA LEU A 42 12.02 -17.10 -0.10
C LEU A 42 12.17 -16.61 1.35
N HIS A 43 12.04 -15.31 1.57
CA HIS A 43 12.20 -14.66 2.89
C HIS A 43 10.86 -14.37 3.58
N THR A 44 9.71 -14.76 2.99
CA THR A 44 8.38 -14.41 3.47
C THR A 44 7.48 -15.64 3.51
N ASP A 45 7.34 -16.26 4.69
CA ASP A 45 6.54 -17.48 4.87
C ASP A 45 5.07 -17.13 5.13
N VAL A 46 4.29 -17.00 4.04
CA VAL A 46 2.87 -16.66 4.12
C VAL A 46 1.98 -17.87 4.37
N ALA A 47 2.41 -19.08 4.02
CA ALA A 47 1.58 -20.28 4.15
C ALA A 47 1.10 -20.52 5.60
N LYS A 48 1.98 -20.25 6.58
CA LYS A 48 1.64 -20.34 8.00
C LYS A 48 0.54 -19.34 8.42
N LYS A 49 0.48 -18.18 7.76
CA LYS A 49 -0.52 -17.14 8.07
C LYS A 49 -1.92 -17.57 7.63
N PHE A 50 -2.04 -18.37 6.58
CA PHE A 50 -3.31 -18.94 6.12
C PHE A 50 -3.72 -20.23 6.85
N ALA A 51 -2.89 -20.76 7.75
CA ALA A 51 -3.23 -21.95 8.54
C ALA A 51 -4.23 -21.68 9.66
N THR A 52 -4.42 -20.42 10.07
CA THR A 52 -5.41 -20.02 11.06
C THR A 52 -6.82 -20.15 10.47
N ASP A 53 -7.78 -20.64 11.27
CA ASP A 53 -9.18 -20.73 10.87
C ASP A 53 -9.86 -19.36 11.00
N TYR A 54 -9.71 -18.53 9.99
CA TYR A 54 -10.32 -17.22 9.94
C TYR A 54 -11.80 -17.29 9.57
N GLY A 55 -12.63 -16.52 10.27
CA GLY A 55 -13.96 -16.17 9.79
C GLY A 55 -13.89 -15.25 8.56
N MET A 56 -14.84 -15.42 7.64
CA MET A 56 -15.05 -14.53 6.49
C MET A 56 -16.48 -14.02 6.50
N ASN A 57 -16.68 -12.74 6.21
CA ASN A 57 -18.02 -12.12 6.19
C ASN A 57 -18.75 -12.38 4.86
N LEU A 58 -18.91 -13.66 4.48
CA LEU A 58 -19.54 -14.05 3.21
C LEU A 58 -21.02 -13.60 3.10
N GLY A 59 -21.71 -13.51 4.21
CA GLY A 59 -23.09 -13.04 4.28
C GLY A 59 -23.26 -11.52 4.27
N ARG A 60 -22.17 -10.75 4.11
CA ARG A 60 -22.18 -9.27 4.05
C ARG A 60 -22.91 -8.63 5.24
N VAL A 61 -22.77 -9.21 6.41
CA VAL A 61 -23.33 -8.63 7.63
C VAL A 61 -22.70 -7.26 7.86
N ALA A 62 -23.54 -6.22 7.94
CA ALA A 62 -23.10 -4.86 8.18
C ALA A 62 -22.35 -4.75 9.52
N THR A 63 -21.14 -4.27 9.48
CA THR A 63 -20.33 -3.98 10.67
C THR A 63 -20.42 -2.49 10.94
N ALA A 64 -21.05 -2.11 12.04
CA ALA A 64 -21.07 -0.72 12.47
C ALA A 64 -19.68 -0.32 12.99
N ILE A 65 -19.28 0.91 12.71
CA ILE A 65 -18.09 1.50 13.34
C ILE A 65 -18.43 1.68 14.83
N HIS A 66 -17.83 0.86 15.68
CA HIS A 66 -17.98 1.00 17.12
C HIS A 66 -17.08 2.11 17.65
N GLY A 67 -17.70 3.21 18.09
CA GLY A 67 -17.03 4.35 18.69
C GLY A 67 -16.61 5.44 17.70
N THR A 68 -16.10 6.54 18.24
CA THR A 68 -15.51 7.64 17.45
C THR A 68 -14.10 7.25 17.03
N PHE A 69 -13.98 6.53 15.90
CA PHE A 69 -12.69 6.39 15.25
C PHE A 69 -12.44 7.61 14.37
N THR A 70 -11.41 8.36 14.71
CA THR A 70 -10.95 9.50 13.91
C THR A 70 -9.52 9.24 13.47
N CYS A 71 -9.32 9.16 12.17
CA CYS A 71 -8.00 9.18 11.55
C CYS A 71 -7.81 10.56 10.88
N ASP A 72 -7.71 11.60 11.72
CA ASP A 72 -7.63 12.96 11.23
C ASP A 72 -6.18 13.39 11.04
N VAL A 73 -5.92 14.04 9.92
CA VAL A 73 -4.70 14.81 9.68
C VAL A 73 -5.03 16.27 9.96
N PRO A 74 -4.51 16.87 11.03
CA PRO A 74 -4.80 18.28 11.35
C PRO A 74 -4.46 19.20 10.17
N ASN A 75 -5.33 20.16 9.90
CA ASN A 75 -5.17 21.15 8.82
C ASN A 75 -5.20 20.60 7.39
N LEU A 76 -5.60 19.34 7.19
CA LEU A 76 -5.80 18.75 5.88
C LEU A 76 -7.31 18.72 5.54
N ASN A 77 -7.67 19.32 4.42
CA ASN A 77 -9.00 19.18 3.87
C ASN A 77 -9.13 17.80 3.19
N THR A 78 -10.04 16.97 3.71
CA THR A 78 -10.24 15.61 3.21
C THR A 78 -11.69 15.34 2.86
N TYR A 79 -11.89 14.53 1.84
CA TYR A 79 -13.15 13.86 1.53
C TYR A 79 -13.05 12.41 2.02
N HIS A 80 -13.85 12.03 3.00
CA HIS A 80 -13.72 10.75 3.70
C HIS A 80 -14.53 9.64 3.05
N ALA A 81 -13.93 8.45 2.97
CA ALA A 81 -14.56 7.17 2.69
C ALA A 81 -13.97 6.10 3.60
N TYR A 82 -14.70 5.01 3.79
CA TYR A 82 -14.27 3.91 4.66
C TYR A 82 -14.36 2.58 3.94
N ILE A 83 -13.45 1.67 4.30
CA ILE A 83 -13.56 0.24 4.01
C ILE A 83 -13.56 -0.47 5.36
N ILE A 84 -14.73 -0.93 5.80
CA ILE A 84 -14.85 -1.67 7.05
C ILE A 84 -14.80 -3.15 6.72
N ASN A 85 -13.74 -3.80 7.19
CA ASN A 85 -13.37 -5.15 6.79
C ASN A 85 -13.13 -5.23 5.26
N ASP A 86 -14.15 -5.55 4.48
CA ASP A 86 -14.12 -5.67 3.02
C ASP A 86 -15.26 -4.91 2.32
N SER A 87 -15.98 -4.06 3.05
CA SER A 87 -17.17 -3.34 2.54
C SER A 87 -16.93 -1.84 2.50
N PHE A 88 -17.26 -1.24 1.36
CA PHE A 88 -17.27 0.21 1.23
C PHE A 88 -18.37 0.83 2.09
N GLN A 89 -18.05 1.96 2.73
CA GLN A 89 -19.01 2.83 3.41
C GLN A 89 -18.68 4.30 3.11
N ALA A 90 -19.69 5.08 2.73
CA ALA A 90 -19.51 6.51 2.52
C ALA A 90 -19.21 7.23 3.86
N GLY A 91 -18.33 8.21 3.82
CA GLY A 91 -18.02 9.05 4.97
C GLY A 91 -19.02 10.20 5.17
N GLU A 92 -19.04 10.74 6.37
CA GLU A 92 -19.77 11.99 6.65
C GLU A 92 -18.96 13.20 6.12
N ASN A 93 -19.27 13.65 4.91
CA ASN A 93 -18.57 14.75 4.24
C ASN A 93 -19.37 16.06 4.32
N LYS A 94 -19.69 16.55 5.51
CA LYS A 94 -20.55 17.71 5.77
C LYS A 94 -20.32 18.87 4.82
N GLY A 95 -21.21 19.07 3.86
CA GLY A 95 -21.17 20.15 2.88
C GLY A 95 -20.10 20.05 1.79
N LYS A 96 -19.25 19.00 1.80
CA LYS A 96 -18.26 18.74 0.75
C LYS A 96 -18.87 17.88 -0.34
N GLN A 97 -18.54 18.20 -1.57
CA GLN A 97 -18.94 17.44 -2.74
C GLN A 97 -17.72 17.20 -3.64
N LEU A 98 -17.63 16.02 -4.20
CA LEU A 98 -16.66 15.74 -5.27
C LEU A 98 -17.05 16.54 -6.53
N PRO A 99 -16.08 16.90 -7.38
CA PRO A 99 -16.37 17.53 -8.66
C PRO A 99 -17.36 16.73 -9.50
N GLN A 100 -18.11 17.40 -10.38
CA GLN A 100 -19.10 16.77 -11.23
C GLN A 100 -18.49 15.65 -12.06
N GLY A 101 -19.14 14.49 -12.08
CA GLY A 101 -18.69 13.30 -12.81
C GLY A 101 -17.66 12.44 -12.08
N VAL A 102 -17.11 12.89 -10.97
CA VAL A 102 -16.28 12.03 -10.12
C VAL A 102 -17.16 11.01 -9.40
N MET A 103 -16.82 9.75 -9.49
CA MET A 103 -17.53 8.65 -8.81
C MET A 103 -16.62 8.03 -7.76
N LEU A 104 -17.12 7.91 -6.53
CA LEU A 104 -16.47 7.21 -5.43
C LEU A 104 -17.51 6.35 -4.72
N GLY A 105 -17.36 5.03 -4.78
CA GLY A 105 -18.37 4.14 -4.20
C GLY A 105 -18.04 2.66 -4.34
N SER A 106 -19.01 1.83 -3.95
CA SER A 106 -18.98 0.39 -4.19
C SER A 106 -19.16 0.07 -5.67
N ILE A 107 -18.41 -0.89 -6.18
CA ILE A 107 -18.59 -1.41 -7.53
C ILE A 107 -20.00 -1.98 -7.74
N ASN A 108 -20.60 -2.53 -6.67
CA ASN A 108 -21.93 -3.10 -6.73
C ASN A 108 -22.99 -2.03 -7.03
N ASP A 109 -22.80 -0.80 -6.54
CA ASP A 109 -23.70 0.33 -6.81
C ASP A 109 -23.36 0.99 -8.15
N ILE A 110 -22.08 1.28 -8.39
CA ILE A 110 -21.61 1.99 -9.60
C ILE A 110 -21.83 1.15 -10.86
N ALA A 111 -21.60 -0.18 -10.80
CA ALA A 111 -21.74 -1.04 -11.98
C ALA A 111 -23.17 -1.18 -12.47
N ALA A 112 -24.18 -0.86 -11.66
CA ALA A 112 -25.57 -0.88 -12.08
C ALA A 112 -25.83 0.14 -13.22
N ASP A 113 -25.22 1.32 -13.13
CA ASP A 113 -25.46 2.43 -14.06
C ASP A 113 -24.25 2.72 -14.98
N SER A 114 -23.04 2.25 -14.64
CA SER A 114 -21.80 2.64 -15.29
C SER A 114 -20.88 1.46 -15.63
N ARG A 115 -21.45 0.26 -15.86
CA ARG A 115 -20.68 -0.95 -16.16
C ARG A 115 -19.76 -0.78 -17.38
N ASP A 116 -20.23 -0.13 -18.42
CA ASP A 116 -19.45 0.08 -19.66
C ASP A 116 -18.26 1.00 -19.43
N LEU A 117 -18.35 1.89 -18.45
CA LEU A 117 -17.29 2.82 -18.11
C LEU A 117 -16.18 2.15 -17.29
N ILE A 118 -16.52 1.32 -16.28
CA ILE A 118 -15.55 0.71 -15.38
C ILE A 118 -15.12 -0.71 -15.77
N GLY A 119 -15.96 -1.42 -16.52
CA GLY A 119 -15.71 -2.81 -16.92
C GLY A 119 -14.43 -3.04 -17.71
N PRO A 120 -14.01 -2.13 -18.61
CA PRO A 120 -12.72 -2.24 -19.30
C PRO A 120 -11.49 -2.22 -18.39
N TYR A 121 -11.62 -1.79 -17.13
CA TYR A 121 -10.51 -1.59 -16.21
C TYR A 121 -10.41 -2.67 -15.11
N TYR A 122 -11.55 -3.21 -14.65
CA TYR A 122 -11.56 -4.18 -13.56
C TYR A 122 -10.79 -5.46 -13.91
N ASN A 123 -9.87 -5.87 -13.03
CA ASN A 123 -9.02 -7.06 -13.15
C ASN A 123 -8.20 -7.13 -14.46
N ARG A 124 -7.77 -5.97 -14.99
CA ARG A 124 -6.96 -5.91 -16.21
C ARG A 124 -5.48 -5.92 -15.95
N LEU A 125 -5.01 -5.21 -14.94
CA LEU A 125 -3.61 -5.19 -14.54
C LEU A 125 -3.28 -6.39 -13.66
N ALA A 126 -4.19 -6.75 -12.76
CA ALA A 126 -4.01 -7.82 -11.78
C ALA A 126 -4.28 -9.24 -12.33
N THR A 127 -4.77 -9.38 -13.56
CA THR A 127 -5.23 -10.70 -14.08
C THR A 127 -4.15 -11.78 -14.08
N ASN A 128 -2.88 -11.38 -14.25
CA ASN A 128 -1.72 -12.29 -14.23
C ASN A 128 -0.95 -12.24 -12.90
N GLY A 129 -1.54 -11.64 -11.88
CA GLY A 129 -0.96 -11.61 -10.54
C GLY A 129 -0.75 -12.99 -9.94
N ASP A 130 0.01 -13.04 -8.85
CA ASP A 130 0.32 -14.28 -8.15
C ASP A 130 -0.93 -14.96 -7.53
N SER A 131 -0.72 -16.07 -6.85
CA SER A 131 -1.83 -16.83 -6.26
C SER A 131 -2.59 -16.06 -5.17
N ILE A 132 -1.99 -15.07 -4.51
CA ILE A 132 -2.69 -14.20 -3.55
C ILE A 132 -3.67 -13.28 -4.28
N VAL A 133 -3.30 -12.75 -5.46
CA VAL A 133 -4.23 -11.99 -6.31
C VAL A 133 -5.39 -12.86 -6.77
N GLN A 134 -5.10 -14.09 -7.21
CA GLN A 134 -6.14 -15.04 -7.63
C GLN A 134 -7.07 -15.38 -6.47
N PHE A 135 -6.53 -15.58 -5.26
CA PHE A 135 -7.32 -15.78 -4.05
C PHE A 135 -8.19 -14.55 -3.75
N ASN A 136 -7.61 -13.35 -3.74
CA ASN A 136 -8.36 -12.11 -3.55
C ASN A 136 -9.50 -12.00 -4.56
N THR A 137 -9.23 -12.14 -5.86
CA THR A 137 -10.24 -12.06 -6.93
C THR A 137 -11.37 -13.08 -6.77
N ALA A 138 -11.04 -14.29 -6.27
CA ALA A 138 -12.05 -15.34 -6.04
C ALA A 138 -13.00 -15.01 -4.87
N PHE A 139 -12.52 -14.35 -3.83
CA PHE A 139 -13.29 -14.13 -2.60
C PHE A 139 -13.76 -12.69 -2.42
N THR A 140 -13.30 -11.73 -3.21
CA THR A 140 -13.77 -10.35 -3.16
C THR A 140 -15.26 -10.25 -3.45
N GLN A 141 -16.01 -9.56 -2.59
CA GLN A 141 -17.44 -9.32 -2.75
C GLN A 141 -17.79 -7.84 -2.94
N ASP A 142 -16.79 -6.96 -2.82
CA ASP A 142 -16.92 -5.54 -3.07
C ASP A 142 -15.61 -4.96 -3.58
N CYS A 143 -15.69 -3.86 -4.33
CA CYS A 143 -14.53 -3.11 -4.80
C CYS A 143 -14.84 -1.63 -4.65
N LEU A 144 -13.97 -0.90 -3.95
CA LEU A 144 -14.02 0.55 -3.99
C LEU A 144 -13.60 1.02 -5.37
N VAL A 145 -14.46 1.78 -6.03
CA VAL A 145 -14.18 2.43 -7.32
C VAL A 145 -14.01 3.92 -7.10
N LEU A 146 -12.92 4.47 -7.59
CA LEU A 146 -12.72 5.90 -7.79
C LEU A 146 -12.50 6.16 -9.27
N TYR A 147 -13.42 6.89 -9.88
CA TYR A 147 -13.31 7.34 -11.26
C TYR A 147 -13.27 8.86 -11.31
N ILE A 148 -12.26 9.42 -11.98
CA ILE A 148 -12.08 10.86 -12.16
C ILE A 148 -12.11 11.16 -13.66
N PRO A 149 -13.12 11.89 -14.15
CA PRO A 149 -13.26 12.18 -15.58
C PRO A 149 -12.15 13.12 -16.07
N ARG A 150 -11.99 13.15 -17.41
CA ARG A 150 -10.98 14.00 -18.07
C ARG A 150 -11.06 15.46 -17.65
N ASN A 151 -9.91 16.11 -17.60
CA ASN A 151 -9.75 17.54 -17.27
C ASN A 151 -10.33 17.92 -15.90
N THR A 152 -10.42 16.99 -14.96
CA THR A 152 -10.97 17.20 -13.61
C THR A 152 -9.87 17.22 -12.57
N VAL A 153 -9.85 18.25 -11.74
CA VAL A 153 -8.96 18.36 -10.58
C VAL A 153 -9.78 18.18 -9.30
N VAL A 154 -9.38 17.20 -8.50
CA VAL A 154 -9.94 16.99 -7.15
C VAL A 154 -9.00 17.70 -6.16
N GLU A 155 -9.41 18.85 -5.67
CA GLU A 155 -8.59 19.70 -4.80
C GLU A 155 -8.45 19.13 -3.39
N ASP A 156 -9.54 18.63 -2.80
CA ASP A 156 -9.51 18.00 -1.49
C ASP A 156 -8.86 16.61 -1.59
N THR A 157 -8.01 16.24 -0.64
CA THR A 157 -7.46 14.89 -0.57
C THR A 157 -8.58 13.88 -0.28
N ILE A 158 -8.71 12.84 -1.09
CA ILE A 158 -9.62 11.74 -0.81
C ILE A 158 -8.96 10.83 0.23
N GLN A 159 -9.51 10.77 1.43
CA GLN A 159 -9.02 9.92 2.51
C GLN A 159 -9.89 8.67 2.63
N ILE A 160 -9.28 7.52 2.39
CA ILE A 160 -9.91 6.21 2.52
C ILE A 160 -9.33 5.55 3.77
N VAL A 161 -10.17 5.38 4.78
CA VAL A 161 -9.77 4.71 6.02
C VAL A 161 -10.22 3.28 6.00
N THR A 162 -9.27 2.35 6.03
CA THR A 162 -9.55 0.94 6.15
C THR A 162 -9.46 0.51 7.60
N LEU A 163 -10.49 -0.16 8.09
CA LEU A 163 -10.58 -0.65 9.45
C LEU A 163 -10.89 -2.13 9.48
N LEU A 164 -9.98 -2.93 10.04
CA LEU A 164 -10.22 -4.32 10.36
C LEU A 164 -10.75 -4.43 11.78
N GLN A 165 -12.02 -4.74 11.90
CA GLN A 165 -12.71 -4.84 13.19
C GLN A 165 -13.56 -6.10 13.25
N ALA A 166 -13.22 -7.01 14.15
CA ALA A 166 -14.00 -8.22 14.39
C ALA A 166 -13.85 -8.72 15.83
N ASN A 167 -14.86 -9.43 16.31
CA ASN A 167 -14.84 -10.11 17.60
C ASN A 167 -14.29 -11.54 17.51
N VAL A 168 -13.91 -11.97 16.32
CA VAL A 168 -13.33 -13.28 15.99
C VAL A 168 -12.09 -13.07 15.14
N ASP A 169 -11.25 -14.08 15.02
CA ASP A 169 -10.16 -14.07 14.04
C ASP A 169 -10.77 -13.99 12.64
N MET A 170 -10.35 -13.03 11.84
CA MET A 170 -11.06 -12.67 10.61
C MET A 170 -10.13 -12.46 9.43
N MET A 171 -10.58 -12.93 8.26
CA MET A 171 -9.98 -12.64 6.97
C MET A 171 -10.85 -11.67 6.16
N SER A 172 -10.20 -10.71 5.52
CA SER A 172 -10.82 -9.68 4.69
C SER A 172 -10.14 -9.63 3.32
N ASN A 173 -10.94 -9.55 2.24
CA ASN A 173 -10.43 -9.47 0.87
C ASN A 173 -10.87 -8.15 0.27
N ARG A 174 -9.97 -7.17 0.27
CA ARG A 174 -10.21 -5.80 -0.20
C ARG A 174 -9.81 -5.63 -1.66
N ARG A 175 -10.60 -4.86 -2.41
CA ARG A 175 -10.32 -4.51 -3.79
C ARG A 175 -10.53 -3.01 -4.02
N LEU A 176 -9.61 -2.39 -4.75
CA LEU A 176 -9.70 -0.98 -5.14
C LEU A 176 -9.44 -0.85 -6.65
N LEU A 177 -10.24 -0.03 -7.32
CA LEU A 177 -10.08 0.33 -8.71
C LEU A 177 -10.07 1.86 -8.83
N ILE A 178 -8.96 2.42 -9.28
CA ILE A 178 -8.74 3.86 -9.35
C ILE A 178 -8.43 4.22 -10.80
N ILE A 179 -9.26 5.08 -11.39
CA ILE A 179 -9.19 5.47 -12.79
C ILE A 179 -9.10 7.00 -12.86
N LEU A 180 -7.99 7.48 -13.38
CA LEU A 180 -7.78 8.89 -13.71
C LEU A 180 -7.77 9.03 -15.23
N GLU A 181 -8.79 9.68 -15.76
CA GLU A 181 -8.85 9.99 -17.18
C GLU A 181 -7.86 11.11 -17.55
N GLU A 182 -7.77 11.40 -18.85
CA GLU A 182 -6.84 12.38 -19.42
C GLU A 182 -6.85 13.73 -18.69
N ASN A 183 -5.66 14.27 -18.36
CA ASN A 183 -5.43 15.55 -17.70
C ASN A 183 -6.15 15.72 -16.35
N SER A 184 -6.51 14.63 -15.69
CA SER A 184 -7.12 14.69 -14.37
C SER A 184 -6.06 14.67 -13.25
N ARG A 185 -6.44 15.14 -12.06
CA ARG A 185 -5.54 15.20 -10.92
C ARG A 185 -6.25 14.88 -9.61
N ALA A 186 -5.59 14.07 -8.75
CA ALA A 186 -6.06 13.80 -7.40
C ALA A 186 -4.92 13.45 -6.45
N SER A 187 -5.20 13.58 -5.16
CA SER A 187 -4.39 13.05 -4.07
C SER A 187 -5.23 12.10 -3.21
N LEU A 188 -4.69 10.90 -2.96
CA LEU A 188 -5.34 9.88 -2.15
C LEU A 188 -4.50 9.57 -0.91
N LEU A 189 -5.17 9.44 0.23
CA LEU A 189 -4.58 8.99 1.49
C LEU A 189 -5.30 7.72 1.94
N LEU A 190 -4.61 6.59 1.91
CA LEU A 190 -5.09 5.31 2.43
C LEU A 190 -4.51 5.09 3.82
N CYS A 191 -5.36 5.02 4.84
CA CYS A 191 -4.96 4.73 6.20
C CYS A 191 -5.45 3.34 6.62
N ASP A 192 -4.54 2.47 7.00
CA ASP A 192 -4.85 1.08 7.35
C ASP A 192 -4.73 0.88 8.86
N HIS A 193 -5.84 0.48 9.49
CA HIS A 193 -5.95 0.27 10.93
C HIS A 193 -6.57 -1.09 11.25
N SER A 194 -6.20 -1.68 12.39
CA SER A 194 -6.81 -2.92 12.87
C SER A 194 -7.08 -2.86 14.37
N SER A 195 -8.10 -3.61 14.84
CA SER A 195 -8.34 -3.78 16.28
C SER A 195 -7.23 -4.62 16.92
N LEU A 196 -6.94 -4.37 18.20
CA LEU A 196 -5.83 -4.99 18.93
C LEU A 196 -6.09 -6.42 19.43
N GLN A 197 -7.34 -6.91 19.38
CA GLN A 197 -7.73 -8.06 20.19
C GLN A 197 -7.75 -9.41 19.46
N LYS A 198 -7.75 -9.42 18.13
CA LYS A 198 -7.93 -10.65 17.33
C LYS A 198 -6.88 -10.76 16.22
N GLN A 199 -6.62 -11.98 15.80
CA GLN A 199 -5.81 -12.19 14.61
C GLN A 199 -6.62 -11.78 13.39
N THR A 200 -6.00 -10.95 12.55
CA THR A 200 -6.61 -10.52 11.29
C THR A 200 -5.68 -10.77 10.13
N LEU A 201 -6.25 -11.19 9.00
CA LEU A 201 -5.54 -11.31 7.75
C LEU A 201 -6.28 -10.51 6.68
N SER A 202 -5.60 -9.60 6.01
CA SER A 202 -6.17 -8.89 4.87
C SER A 202 -5.36 -9.14 3.61
N THR A 203 -6.07 -9.46 2.53
CA THR A 203 -5.54 -9.33 1.18
C THR A 203 -6.10 -8.06 0.56
N GLN A 204 -5.27 -7.28 -0.12
CA GLN A 204 -5.70 -6.09 -0.84
C GLN A 204 -5.10 -6.10 -2.23
N VAL A 205 -5.94 -5.91 -3.24
CA VAL A 205 -5.48 -5.70 -4.62
C VAL A 205 -6.02 -4.37 -5.13
N THR A 206 -5.11 -3.51 -5.55
CA THR A 206 -5.41 -2.18 -6.07
C THR A 206 -4.95 -2.09 -7.52
N GLU A 207 -5.83 -1.66 -8.42
CA GLU A 207 -5.52 -1.38 -9.81
C GLU A 207 -5.67 0.10 -10.08
N ILE A 208 -4.65 0.73 -10.65
CA ILE A 208 -4.63 2.16 -10.94
C ILE A 208 -4.32 2.40 -12.40
N PHE A 209 -5.15 3.21 -13.03
CA PHE A 209 -4.97 3.67 -14.40
C PHE A 209 -4.76 5.18 -14.39
N VAL A 210 -3.57 5.62 -14.81
CA VAL A 210 -3.23 7.05 -14.89
C VAL A 210 -3.17 7.44 -16.36
N GLY A 211 -4.21 8.10 -16.82
CA GLY A 211 -4.39 8.53 -18.22
C GLY A 211 -3.39 9.58 -18.64
N ARG A 212 -3.40 9.90 -19.93
CA ARG A 212 -2.47 10.87 -20.53
C ARG A 212 -2.51 12.23 -19.81
N GLY A 213 -1.36 12.75 -19.41
CA GLY A 213 -1.23 14.02 -18.68
C GLY A 213 -1.86 14.03 -17.29
N ALA A 214 -2.40 12.90 -16.82
CA ALA A 214 -2.99 12.81 -15.49
C ALA A 214 -1.92 12.70 -14.38
N SER A 215 -2.29 13.09 -13.17
CA SER A 215 -1.39 13.07 -12.01
C SER A 215 -2.09 12.51 -10.77
N LEU A 216 -1.49 11.48 -10.17
CA LEU A 216 -1.95 10.88 -8.92
C LEU A 216 -0.85 10.89 -7.87
N ASP A 217 -1.13 11.47 -6.70
CA ASP A 217 -0.35 11.28 -5.50
C ASP A 217 -1.07 10.30 -4.58
N LEU A 218 -0.45 9.15 -4.29
CA LEU A 218 -0.99 8.10 -3.42
C LEU A 218 -0.12 7.95 -2.17
N TYR A 219 -0.72 8.10 -1.01
CA TYR A 219 -0.10 7.92 0.29
C TYR A 219 -0.76 6.75 1.01
N GLU A 220 0.02 5.73 1.40
CA GLU A 220 -0.44 4.60 2.19
C GLU A 220 0.24 4.62 3.56
N ILE A 221 -0.55 4.62 4.63
CA ILE A 221 -0.06 4.61 6.00
C ILE A 221 -0.62 3.39 6.72
N GLU A 222 0.26 2.53 7.21
CA GLU A 222 -0.10 1.35 7.98
C GLU A 222 0.19 1.56 9.47
N GLU A 223 -0.89 1.57 10.25
CA GLU A 223 -0.89 1.57 11.71
C GLU A 223 -1.74 0.38 12.20
N THR A 224 -1.25 -0.85 11.99
CA THR A 224 -1.98 -2.06 12.37
C THR A 224 -1.39 -2.72 13.60
N SER A 225 -2.10 -3.66 14.20
CA SER A 225 -1.64 -4.39 15.39
C SER A 225 -0.60 -5.45 15.05
N GLY A 226 0.16 -5.88 16.06
CA GLY A 226 1.12 -6.99 15.93
C GLY A 226 0.49 -8.35 15.56
N SER A 227 -0.83 -8.50 15.73
CA SER A 227 -1.58 -9.70 15.33
C SER A 227 -2.14 -9.62 13.90
N ASN A 228 -1.91 -8.52 13.19
CA ASN A 228 -2.38 -8.33 11.82
C ASN A 228 -1.41 -8.93 10.79
N THR A 229 -1.98 -9.56 9.76
CA THR A 229 -1.28 -9.93 8.53
C THR A 229 -1.89 -9.17 7.37
N ARG A 230 -1.07 -8.39 6.67
CA ARG A 230 -1.46 -7.61 5.48
C ARG A 230 -0.69 -8.06 4.25
N LEU A 231 -1.40 -8.39 3.19
CA LEU A 231 -0.84 -8.75 1.89
C LEU A 231 -1.41 -7.79 0.84
N GLY A 232 -0.67 -6.72 0.56
CA GLY A 232 -1.04 -5.68 -0.39
C GLY A 232 -0.38 -5.87 -1.76
N GLN A 233 -1.14 -5.70 -2.84
CA GLN A 233 -0.63 -5.69 -4.21
C GLN A 233 -1.23 -4.51 -4.98
N LEU A 234 -0.36 -3.68 -5.53
CA LEU A 234 -0.68 -2.47 -6.27
C LEU A 234 -0.18 -2.60 -7.70
N PHE A 235 -1.07 -2.48 -8.66
CA PHE A 235 -0.76 -2.49 -10.09
C PHE A 235 -1.11 -1.14 -10.70
N VAL A 236 -0.16 -0.52 -11.40
CA VAL A 236 -0.31 0.81 -11.98
C VAL A 236 0.04 0.77 -13.47
N ARG A 237 -0.80 1.36 -14.31
CA ARG A 237 -0.51 1.65 -15.70
C ARG A 237 -0.47 3.15 -15.91
N GLN A 238 0.59 3.63 -16.52
CA GLN A 238 0.80 5.04 -16.84
C GLN A 238 0.81 5.28 -18.35
N GLU A 239 0.00 6.25 -18.79
CA GLU A 239 -0.02 6.72 -20.17
C GLU A 239 0.91 7.93 -20.36
N GLN A 240 0.92 8.50 -21.55
CA GLN A 240 1.82 9.57 -21.98
C GLN A 240 1.77 10.79 -21.04
N ASP A 241 2.93 11.33 -20.70
CA ASP A 241 3.10 12.53 -19.88
C ASP A 241 2.41 12.47 -18.52
N SER A 242 2.05 11.28 -18.07
CA SER A 242 1.39 11.07 -16.77
C SER A 242 2.38 11.06 -15.62
N ARG A 243 1.90 11.39 -14.41
CA ARG A 243 2.69 11.38 -13.19
C ARG A 243 2.04 10.53 -12.10
N PHE A 244 2.83 9.63 -11.52
CA PHE A 244 2.42 8.84 -10.37
C PHE A 244 3.43 8.99 -9.24
N ARG A 245 2.97 9.37 -8.05
CA ARG A 245 3.76 9.36 -6.83
C ARG A 245 3.13 8.44 -5.81
N HIS A 246 3.92 7.55 -5.25
CA HIS A 246 3.49 6.64 -4.22
C HIS A 246 4.40 6.75 -3.00
N SER A 247 3.81 6.90 -1.82
CA SER A 247 4.54 6.85 -0.55
C SER A 247 3.87 5.82 0.36
N ASN A 248 4.62 4.78 0.73
CA ASN A 248 4.17 3.70 1.61
C ASN A 248 4.92 3.77 2.95
N ILE A 249 4.19 4.04 4.03
CA ILE A 249 4.74 4.23 5.37
C ILE A 249 4.18 3.16 6.31
N THR A 250 5.01 2.21 6.72
CA THR A 250 4.67 1.21 7.75
C THR A 250 5.21 1.68 9.10
N LEU A 251 4.32 2.20 9.96
CA LEU A 251 4.64 2.68 11.29
C LEU A 251 4.55 1.56 12.33
N THR A 252 3.48 0.78 12.29
CA THR A 252 3.27 -0.42 13.11
C THR A 252 2.55 -1.49 12.30
N ASN A 253 2.94 -2.73 12.51
CA ASN A 253 2.34 -3.89 11.84
C ASN A 253 2.57 -5.17 12.66
N GLY A 254 2.11 -6.30 12.15
CA GLY A 254 2.54 -7.63 12.57
C GLY A 254 3.37 -8.28 11.46
N PHE A 255 2.69 -8.64 10.37
CA PHE A 255 3.29 -9.24 9.20
C PHE A 255 2.74 -8.54 7.95
N THR A 256 3.60 -7.82 7.23
CA THR A 256 3.19 -7.06 6.05
C THR A 256 4.03 -7.45 4.85
N ARG A 257 3.35 -7.69 3.72
CA ARG A 257 3.97 -7.78 2.41
C ARG A 257 3.25 -6.88 1.44
N ASN A 258 4.00 -5.98 0.82
CA ASN A 258 3.54 -5.09 -0.23
C ASN A 258 4.25 -5.44 -1.55
N ARG A 259 3.49 -5.48 -2.64
CA ARG A 259 4.02 -5.56 -4.00
C ARG A 259 3.49 -4.38 -4.80
N VAL A 260 4.37 -3.65 -5.44
CA VAL A 260 4.05 -2.50 -6.29
C VAL A 260 4.59 -2.77 -7.69
N GLU A 261 3.71 -2.80 -8.68
CA GLU A 261 4.09 -2.94 -10.08
C GLU A 261 3.62 -1.73 -10.86
N VAL A 262 4.55 -1.01 -11.47
CA VAL A 262 4.27 0.17 -12.30
C VAL A 262 4.72 -0.10 -13.72
N SER A 263 3.79 0.02 -14.66
CA SER A 263 4.04 -0.11 -16.10
C SER A 263 3.97 1.26 -16.75
N LEU A 264 5.10 1.74 -17.29
CA LEU A 264 5.21 2.99 -18.02
C LEU A 264 4.99 2.70 -19.51
N GLU A 265 3.74 2.92 -19.97
CA GLU A 265 3.28 2.57 -21.33
C GLU A 265 3.12 3.78 -22.25
N GLY A 266 3.26 4.99 -21.70
CA GLY A 266 3.24 6.24 -22.47
C GLY A 266 4.56 7.01 -22.34
N GLU A 267 5.02 7.58 -23.45
CA GLU A 267 6.25 8.39 -23.49
C GLU A 267 6.17 9.57 -22.53
N GLY A 268 7.26 9.88 -21.83
CA GLY A 268 7.31 10.97 -20.86
C GLY A 268 6.64 10.68 -19.51
N ALA A 269 6.20 9.44 -19.26
CA ALA A 269 5.64 9.07 -17.97
C ALA A 269 6.67 9.16 -16.85
N GLU A 270 6.27 9.69 -15.70
CA GLU A 270 7.10 9.93 -14.53
C GLU A 270 6.54 9.18 -13.31
N THR A 271 7.35 8.37 -12.63
CA THR A 271 6.95 7.68 -11.40
C THR A 271 7.95 7.89 -10.26
N HIS A 272 7.43 8.14 -9.05
CA HIS A 272 8.22 8.22 -7.82
C HIS A 272 7.62 7.27 -6.78
N ILE A 273 8.43 6.36 -6.26
CA ILE A 273 8.02 5.38 -5.27
C ILE A 273 8.87 5.56 -4.02
N ASN A 274 8.25 5.87 -2.89
CA ASN A 274 8.93 6.07 -1.62
C ASN A 274 8.38 5.09 -0.57
N GLY A 275 9.25 4.49 0.23
CA GLY A 275 8.86 3.61 1.32
C GLY A 275 9.66 3.84 2.59
N LEU A 276 8.96 3.87 3.73
CA LEU A 276 9.54 3.86 5.06
C LEU A 276 8.96 2.70 5.86
N ALA A 277 9.82 1.81 6.35
CA ALA A 277 9.42 0.69 7.17
C ALA A 277 10.13 0.75 8.52
N ILE A 278 9.34 0.79 9.61
CA ILE A 278 9.85 0.80 10.98
C ILE A 278 9.37 -0.48 11.67
N GLY A 279 10.31 -1.37 11.99
CA GLY A 279 10.03 -2.66 12.62
C GLY A 279 10.75 -2.82 13.96
N ASP A 280 10.05 -3.41 14.94
CA ASP A 280 10.58 -3.89 16.21
C ASP A 280 10.01 -5.27 16.56
N LYS A 281 10.34 -5.84 17.69
CA LYS A 281 9.87 -7.15 18.14
C LYS A 281 10.12 -8.23 17.08
N GLU A 282 9.09 -8.98 16.69
CA GLU A 282 9.13 -10.02 15.66
C GLU A 282 8.40 -9.58 14.36
N GLN A 283 8.26 -8.27 14.17
CA GLN A 283 7.57 -7.73 12.99
C GLN A 283 8.29 -8.10 11.70
N HIS A 284 7.49 -8.36 10.66
CA HIS A 284 7.98 -8.69 9.34
C HIS A 284 7.43 -7.69 8.32
N ILE A 285 8.31 -7.05 7.54
CA ILE A 285 7.94 -6.07 6.52
C ILE A 285 8.68 -6.39 5.22
N ASP A 286 7.94 -6.86 4.22
CA ASP A 286 8.45 -7.20 2.87
C ASP A 286 7.85 -6.22 1.85
N ASN A 287 8.69 -5.39 1.24
CA ASN A 287 8.29 -4.53 0.13
C ASN A 287 8.98 -4.99 -1.16
N ARG A 288 8.19 -5.23 -2.19
CA ARG A 288 8.64 -5.61 -3.52
C ARG A 288 8.13 -4.64 -4.56
N THR A 289 9.00 -4.23 -5.45
CA THR A 289 8.69 -3.29 -6.52
C THR A 289 9.11 -3.82 -7.87
N LEU A 290 8.32 -3.51 -8.88
CA LEU A 290 8.69 -3.66 -10.29
C LEU A 290 8.29 -2.39 -11.03
N VAL A 291 9.26 -1.71 -11.63
CA VAL A 291 9.01 -0.61 -12.57
C VAL A 291 9.44 -1.05 -13.96
N ASP A 292 8.47 -1.16 -14.86
CA ASP A 292 8.65 -1.63 -16.23
C ASP A 292 8.58 -0.46 -17.21
N HIS A 293 9.72 -0.01 -17.70
CA HIS A 293 9.84 1.00 -18.75
C HIS A 293 9.67 0.33 -20.11
N LYS A 294 8.53 0.55 -20.74
CA LYS A 294 8.17 -0.05 -22.03
C LYS A 294 8.42 0.86 -23.23
N VAL A 295 8.46 2.17 -23.00
CA VAL A 295 8.53 3.22 -24.03
C VAL A 295 9.58 4.26 -23.68
N PRO A 296 10.01 5.11 -24.66
CA PRO A 296 11.10 6.07 -24.45
C PRO A 296 10.77 7.18 -23.46
N ARG A 297 11.84 7.86 -22.98
CA ARG A 297 11.81 9.11 -22.21
C ARG A 297 11.04 9.05 -20.91
N CYS A 298 10.88 7.86 -20.33
CA CYS A 298 10.26 7.70 -19.02
C CYS A 298 11.26 7.93 -17.89
N THR A 299 10.76 8.42 -16.76
CA THR A 299 11.57 8.66 -15.57
C THR A 299 11.00 7.89 -14.37
N SER A 300 11.86 7.18 -13.65
CA SER A 300 11.50 6.54 -12.38
C SER A 300 12.52 6.85 -11.29
N ASN A 301 12.00 7.11 -10.08
CA ASN A 301 12.82 7.26 -8.88
C ASN A 301 12.22 6.44 -7.75
N GLU A 302 13.06 5.65 -7.07
CA GLU A 302 12.65 4.81 -5.96
C GLU A 302 13.54 5.00 -4.75
N LEU A 303 12.93 5.28 -3.59
CA LEU A 303 13.62 5.40 -2.32
C LEU A 303 12.92 4.57 -1.24
N TYR A 304 13.58 3.49 -0.78
CA TYR A 304 13.12 2.70 0.36
C TYR A 304 14.09 2.78 1.53
N LYS A 305 13.56 3.02 2.73
CA LYS A 305 14.34 3.02 3.96
C LYS A 305 13.70 2.14 5.03
N TYR A 306 14.56 1.36 5.70
CA TYR A 306 14.16 0.49 6.81
C TYR A 306 14.90 0.90 8.09
N ILE A 307 14.18 0.90 9.20
CA ILE A 307 14.72 1.00 10.55
C ILE A 307 14.22 -0.23 11.32
N LEU A 308 15.13 -1.15 11.59
CA LEU A 308 14.81 -2.46 12.15
C LEU A 308 15.48 -2.62 13.51
N ASP A 309 14.69 -2.97 14.51
CA ASP A 309 15.18 -3.20 15.87
C ASP A 309 14.75 -4.59 16.38
N GLU A 310 15.29 -5.00 17.51
CA GLU A 310 15.03 -6.27 18.20
C GLU A 310 15.16 -7.49 17.26
N GLN A 311 14.11 -8.26 17.00
CA GLN A 311 14.09 -9.46 16.13
C GLN A 311 13.29 -9.23 14.85
N SER A 312 13.09 -7.97 14.48
CA SER A 312 12.30 -7.65 13.27
C SER A 312 13.02 -8.05 11.98
N THR A 313 12.23 -8.32 10.95
CA THR A 313 12.73 -8.72 9.63
C THR A 313 12.23 -7.75 8.57
N GLY A 314 13.16 -7.16 7.84
CA GLY A 314 12.90 -6.39 6.63
C GLY A 314 13.28 -7.19 5.38
N VAL A 315 12.46 -7.09 4.34
CA VAL A 315 12.77 -7.60 3.01
C VAL A 315 12.50 -6.50 2.00
N PHE A 316 13.47 -6.22 1.16
CA PHE A 316 13.32 -5.32 0.02
C PHE A 316 13.77 -6.03 -1.24
N ALA A 317 12.92 -6.12 -2.25
CA ALA A 317 13.28 -6.60 -3.57
C ALA A 317 12.71 -5.65 -4.61
N GLY A 318 13.57 -4.81 -5.18
CA GLY A 318 13.19 -3.81 -6.18
C GLY A 318 13.77 -4.16 -7.53
N LYS A 319 12.92 -4.25 -8.55
CA LYS A 319 13.33 -4.53 -9.93
C LYS A 319 12.99 -3.36 -10.84
N MET A 320 14.02 -2.83 -11.50
CA MET A 320 13.89 -1.88 -12.62
C MET A 320 14.11 -2.63 -13.93
N LEU A 321 13.10 -2.63 -14.80
CA LEU A 321 13.14 -3.30 -16.09
C LEU A 321 13.05 -2.25 -17.21
N ILE A 322 14.12 -2.10 -17.98
CA ILE A 322 14.20 -1.16 -19.10
C ILE A 322 14.16 -1.98 -20.40
N ARG A 323 13.02 -1.89 -21.10
CA ARG A 323 12.79 -2.63 -22.35
C ARG A 323 13.65 -2.08 -23.49
N PRO A 324 13.89 -2.84 -24.59
CA PRO A 324 14.73 -2.39 -25.71
C PRO A 324 14.31 -1.05 -26.30
N ASP A 325 13.01 -0.79 -26.40
CA ASP A 325 12.47 0.45 -26.98
C ASP A 325 12.44 1.62 -25.99
N ALA A 326 12.73 1.40 -24.70
CA ALA A 326 12.67 2.42 -23.65
C ALA A 326 13.92 3.33 -23.63
N GLN A 327 14.35 3.81 -24.81
CA GLN A 327 15.50 4.69 -24.97
C GLN A 327 15.31 6.04 -24.27
N HIS A 328 16.41 6.67 -23.88
CA HIS A 328 16.46 7.96 -23.18
C HIS A 328 15.74 7.96 -21.82
N SER A 329 15.49 6.77 -21.25
CA SER A 329 14.90 6.65 -19.92
C SER A 329 15.92 6.94 -18.82
N VAL A 330 15.39 7.46 -17.69
CA VAL A 330 16.17 7.71 -16.47
C VAL A 330 15.57 6.93 -15.33
N SER A 331 16.38 6.11 -14.64
CA SER A 331 15.90 5.29 -13.52
C SER A 331 16.91 5.31 -12.37
N GLU A 332 16.44 5.63 -11.18
CA GLU A 332 17.25 5.61 -9.96
C GLU A 332 16.53 4.80 -8.88
N GLN A 333 17.23 3.84 -8.27
CA GLN A 333 16.73 3.05 -7.15
C GLN A 333 17.69 3.15 -5.97
N THR A 334 17.18 3.59 -4.83
CA THR A 334 17.94 3.70 -3.58
C THR A 334 17.25 2.92 -2.46
N ASN A 335 17.99 2.00 -1.84
CA ASN A 335 17.54 1.30 -0.65
C ASN A 335 18.57 1.46 0.48
N ARG A 336 18.16 2.06 1.60
CA ARG A 336 19.03 2.26 2.76
C ARG A 336 18.39 1.67 4.00
N ASN A 337 19.16 0.91 4.78
CA ASN A 337 18.62 0.12 5.87
C ASN A 337 19.48 0.26 7.11
N LEU A 338 18.84 0.50 8.26
CA LEU A 338 19.45 0.49 9.58
C LEU A 338 18.98 -0.73 10.36
N CYS A 339 19.92 -1.58 10.79
CA CYS A 339 19.68 -2.65 11.76
C CYS A 339 20.25 -2.18 13.10
N LEU A 340 19.38 -1.86 14.06
CA LEU A 340 19.76 -1.26 15.35
C LEU A 340 20.31 -2.29 16.34
N THR A 341 19.95 -3.56 16.15
CA THR A 341 20.41 -4.71 16.95
C THR A 341 20.98 -5.80 16.04
N SER A 342 21.76 -6.71 16.63
CA SER A 342 22.32 -7.87 15.92
C SER A 342 21.28 -8.95 15.57
N CYS A 343 20.09 -8.89 16.15
CA CYS A 343 19.00 -9.84 15.91
C CYS A 343 18.02 -9.34 14.85
N ALA A 344 18.10 -8.07 14.44
CA ALA A 344 17.35 -7.53 13.31
C ALA A 344 17.95 -8.04 11.99
N HIS A 345 17.09 -8.45 11.08
CA HIS A 345 17.50 -9.02 9.80
C HIS A 345 16.98 -8.19 8.61
N MET A 346 17.89 -7.89 7.68
CA MET A 346 17.52 -7.21 6.42
C MET A 346 17.98 -8.02 5.21
N TYR A 347 17.03 -8.33 4.33
CA TYR A 347 17.27 -8.95 3.02
C TYR A 347 17.01 -7.91 1.93
N ALA A 348 18.07 -7.40 1.32
CA ALA A 348 18.01 -6.38 0.28
C ALA A 348 18.44 -6.95 -1.08
N GLN A 349 17.56 -6.93 -2.06
CA GLN A 349 17.74 -7.51 -3.38
C GLN A 349 17.36 -6.48 -4.48
N PRO A 350 18.14 -5.41 -4.68
CA PRO A 350 17.91 -4.52 -5.81
C PRO A 350 18.33 -5.21 -7.11
N GLN A 351 17.49 -5.12 -8.16
CA GLN A 351 17.74 -5.71 -9.47
C GLN A 351 17.57 -4.65 -10.55
N LEU A 352 18.44 -4.69 -11.55
CA LEU A 352 18.43 -3.79 -12.69
C LEU A 352 18.63 -4.60 -13.97
N GLU A 353 17.59 -4.66 -14.80
CA GLU A 353 17.63 -5.32 -16.10
C GLU A 353 17.48 -4.26 -17.20
N ILE A 354 18.54 -4.04 -17.96
CA ILE A 354 18.60 -3.01 -19.01
C ILE A 354 18.80 -3.67 -20.36
N TYR A 355 17.87 -3.42 -21.26
CA TYR A 355 17.90 -3.91 -22.64
C TYR A 355 17.96 -2.78 -23.68
N ALA A 356 17.98 -1.50 -23.24
CA ALA A 356 18.15 -0.32 -24.07
C ALA A 356 19.58 0.22 -23.97
N ASP A 357 20.09 0.88 -25.03
CA ASP A 357 21.48 1.31 -25.11
C ASP A 357 21.71 2.74 -24.58
N ASP A 358 20.76 3.66 -24.82
CA ASP A 358 20.88 5.07 -24.43
C ASP A 358 19.97 5.40 -23.24
N VAL A 359 20.43 5.04 -22.05
CA VAL A 359 19.69 5.26 -20.79
C VAL A 359 20.61 5.66 -19.64
N LYS A 360 20.03 6.26 -18.60
CA LYS A 360 20.73 6.58 -17.34
C LYS A 360 20.07 5.84 -16.21
N CYS A 361 20.67 4.73 -15.78
CA CYS A 361 20.11 3.89 -14.74
C CYS A 361 21.13 3.63 -13.64
N SER A 362 20.69 3.73 -12.41
CA SER A 362 21.51 3.43 -11.24
C SER A 362 20.70 2.75 -10.15
N HIS A 363 21.36 1.90 -9.37
CA HIS A 363 20.80 1.39 -8.12
C HIS A 363 21.85 1.41 -7.02
N GLY A 364 21.39 1.54 -5.78
CA GLY A 364 22.23 1.47 -4.59
C GLY A 364 21.50 0.85 -3.41
N SER A 365 22.18 -0.05 -2.69
CA SER A 365 21.64 -0.61 -1.46
C SER A 365 22.68 -0.62 -0.38
N THR A 366 22.27 -0.27 0.84
CA THR A 366 23.13 -0.33 2.02
C THR A 366 22.39 -0.95 3.20
N VAL A 367 23.10 -1.78 3.97
CA VAL A 367 22.65 -2.28 5.27
C VAL A 367 23.73 -1.92 6.27
N GLY A 368 23.35 -1.17 7.31
CA GLY A 368 24.30 -0.67 8.28
C GLY A 368 23.69 -0.46 9.66
N GLN A 369 24.44 0.17 10.52
CA GLN A 369 24.02 0.61 11.85
C GLN A 369 24.05 2.14 11.91
N LEU A 370 23.58 2.72 13.01
CA LEU A 370 23.72 4.14 13.27
C LEU A 370 25.20 4.53 13.28
N ASP A 371 25.52 5.69 12.70
CA ASP A 371 26.89 6.21 12.67
C ASP A 371 27.40 6.45 14.09
N GLY A 372 28.38 5.63 14.51
CA GLY A 372 28.98 5.71 15.82
C GLY A 372 29.74 7.02 16.06
N ASN A 373 30.31 7.63 15.02
CA ASN A 373 30.99 8.92 15.13
C ASN A 373 29.98 10.05 15.35
N ALA A 374 28.85 10.01 14.65
CA ALA A 374 27.75 10.97 14.85
C ALA A 374 27.17 10.84 16.27
N LEU A 375 26.93 9.61 16.74
CA LEU A 375 26.48 9.35 18.11
C LEU A 375 27.50 9.90 19.16
N PHE A 376 28.76 9.59 18.98
CA PHE A 376 29.82 10.08 19.87
C PHE A 376 29.91 11.60 19.87
N TYR A 377 29.87 12.23 18.71
CA TYR A 377 29.88 13.69 18.57
C TYR A 377 28.70 14.35 19.30
N MET A 378 27.48 13.80 19.16
CA MET A 378 26.29 14.32 19.85
C MET A 378 26.43 14.18 21.39
N GLN A 379 26.96 13.05 21.87
CA GLN A 379 27.22 12.84 23.30
C GLN A 379 28.25 13.82 23.84
N GLN A 380 29.30 14.14 23.09
CA GLN A 380 30.28 15.17 23.47
C GLN A 380 29.67 16.58 23.58
N ARG A 381 28.55 16.81 22.95
CA ARG A 381 27.75 18.04 23.06
C ARG A 381 26.69 18.00 24.15
N GLY A 382 26.69 16.95 24.99
CA GLY A 382 25.81 16.80 26.15
C GLY A 382 24.43 16.21 25.82
N ILE A 383 24.23 15.68 24.61
CA ILE A 383 22.98 14.98 24.25
C ILE A 383 23.05 13.56 24.82
N PRO A 384 22.08 13.12 25.65
CA PRO A 384 22.01 11.74 26.12
C PRO A 384 22.03 10.71 24.99
N ALA A 385 22.64 9.54 25.22
CA ALA A 385 22.82 8.51 24.18
C ALA A 385 21.51 8.08 23.54
N GLU A 386 20.47 7.91 24.32
CA GLU A 386 19.14 7.54 23.84
C GLU A 386 18.54 8.62 22.94
N GLU A 387 18.61 9.88 23.35
CA GLU A 387 18.12 11.00 22.55
C GLU A 387 18.93 11.17 21.26
N ALA A 388 20.24 10.98 21.31
CA ALA A 388 21.09 11.01 20.12
C ALA A 388 20.70 9.91 19.11
N ARG A 389 20.38 8.71 19.58
CA ARG A 389 19.86 7.62 18.73
C ARG A 389 18.53 8.01 18.09
N HIS A 390 17.59 8.54 18.87
CA HIS A 390 16.28 8.98 18.36
C HIS A 390 16.43 10.06 17.29
N LEU A 391 17.27 11.05 17.50
CA LEU A 391 17.52 12.13 16.53
C LEU A 391 18.11 11.61 15.21
N LEU A 392 19.05 10.65 15.26
CA LEU A 392 19.62 10.06 14.05
C LEU A 392 18.61 9.19 13.30
N MET A 393 17.79 8.41 13.99
CA MET A 393 16.72 7.63 13.39
C MET A 393 15.67 8.55 12.75
N TYR A 394 15.30 9.62 13.43
CA TYR A 394 14.35 10.62 12.93
C TYR A 394 14.88 11.31 11.67
N ALA A 395 16.13 11.75 11.67
CA ALA A 395 16.75 12.34 10.48
C ALA A 395 16.82 11.34 9.31
N PHE A 396 17.08 10.06 9.60
CA PHE A 396 17.11 9.01 8.58
C PHE A 396 15.72 8.77 7.98
N ALA A 397 14.66 8.73 8.79
CA ALA A 397 13.28 8.58 8.34
C ALA A 397 12.80 9.83 7.57
N GLY A 398 13.26 11.02 7.99
CA GLY A 398 12.85 12.32 7.42
C GLY A 398 13.06 12.40 5.92
N GLU A 399 14.13 11.82 5.37
CA GLU A 399 14.39 11.86 3.92
C GLU A 399 13.24 11.25 3.07
N VAL A 400 12.53 10.25 3.59
CA VAL A 400 11.33 9.70 2.92
C VAL A 400 10.11 10.58 3.14
N ILE A 401 9.92 11.05 4.39
CA ILE A 401 8.75 11.85 4.77
C ILE A 401 8.75 13.20 4.03
N ASP A 402 9.91 13.79 3.85
CA ASP A 402 10.07 15.10 3.19
C ASP A 402 9.72 15.07 1.69
N ASN A 403 9.65 13.87 1.07
CA ASN A 403 9.15 13.69 -0.30
C ASN A 403 7.61 13.79 -0.41
N ILE A 404 6.88 13.83 0.70
CA ILE A 404 5.42 13.96 0.71
C ILE A 404 5.03 15.39 0.35
N GLN A 405 4.18 15.54 -0.68
CA GLN A 405 3.81 16.85 -1.22
C GLN A 405 2.81 17.61 -0.35
N ILE A 406 2.01 16.90 0.45
CA ILE A 406 1.00 17.49 1.34
C ILE A 406 1.68 17.87 2.66
N GLU A 407 1.85 19.18 2.90
CA GLU A 407 2.55 19.71 4.08
C GLU A 407 1.92 19.22 5.39
N ALA A 408 0.61 19.31 5.54
CA ALA A 408 -0.08 18.86 6.75
C ALA A 408 0.12 17.34 7.02
N LEU A 409 0.17 16.52 5.97
CA LEU A 409 0.44 15.09 6.10
C LEU A 409 1.90 14.83 6.48
N ARG A 410 2.83 15.55 5.87
CA ARG A 410 4.26 15.48 6.20
C ARG A 410 4.51 15.81 7.67
N ASP A 411 3.95 16.92 8.16
CA ASP A 411 4.06 17.33 9.57
C ASP A 411 3.46 16.28 10.52
N ARG A 412 2.30 15.73 10.14
CA ARG A 412 1.66 14.65 10.91
C ARG A 412 2.55 13.41 10.99
N LEU A 413 3.18 13.01 9.88
CA LEU A 413 4.06 11.84 9.85
C LEU A 413 5.34 12.05 10.65
N HIS A 414 5.92 13.23 10.63
CA HIS A 414 7.05 13.56 11.51
C HIS A 414 6.68 13.36 12.99
N ILE A 415 5.51 13.82 13.42
CA ILE A 415 5.02 13.61 14.79
C ILE A 415 4.78 12.12 15.08
N LEU A 416 4.19 11.37 14.14
CA LEU A 416 3.90 9.95 14.33
C LEU A 416 5.20 9.12 14.43
N VAL A 417 6.18 9.40 13.59
CA VAL A 417 7.49 8.73 13.61
C VAL A 417 8.25 9.04 14.92
N GLU A 418 8.23 10.29 15.39
CA GLU A 418 8.80 10.64 16.68
C GLU A 418 8.14 9.85 17.83
N LYS A 419 6.81 9.81 17.86
CA LYS A 419 6.06 9.01 18.85
C LYS A 419 6.38 7.53 18.75
N ARG A 420 6.56 7.01 17.52
CA ARG A 420 6.92 5.61 17.29
C ARG A 420 8.26 5.27 17.94
N PHE A 421 9.28 6.10 17.74
CA PHE A 421 10.61 5.90 18.33
C PHE A 421 10.63 6.05 19.86
N ARG A 422 9.76 6.89 20.41
CA ARG A 422 9.60 7.04 21.87
C ARG A 422 8.68 5.98 22.50
N GLY A 423 8.17 5.03 21.73
CA GLY A 423 7.23 4.01 22.21
C GLY A 423 5.84 4.56 22.62
N GLU A 424 5.47 5.71 22.11
CA GLU A 424 4.23 6.43 22.46
C GLU A 424 3.10 6.25 21.46
N LEU A 425 3.34 5.59 20.32
CA LEU A 425 2.37 5.46 19.24
C LEU A 425 1.10 4.69 19.68
N ASN A 426 1.27 3.70 20.55
CA ASN A 426 0.17 2.89 21.11
C ASN A 426 -0.63 3.60 22.22
N ARG A 427 -0.32 4.84 22.54
CA ARG A 427 -0.98 5.65 23.57
C ARG A 427 -1.90 6.71 22.95
N CYS A 428 -2.77 6.32 22.01
CA CYS A 428 -3.79 7.22 21.47
C CYS A 428 -4.72 7.70 22.59
N LYS A 429 -4.54 8.94 23.06
CA LYS A 429 -5.48 9.60 23.96
C LYS A 429 -6.74 9.95 23.16
N GLY A 430 -7.78 9.12 23.26
CA GLY A 430 -9.09 9.40 22.68
C GLY A 430 -9.63 8.38 21.67
N CYS A 431 -8.82 7.48 21.13
CA CYS A 431 -9.29 6.43 20.25
C CYS A 431 -10.01 5.33 21.08
N SER A 432 -11.28 5.06 20.76
CA SER A 432 -12.06 4.03 21.44
C SER A 432 -11.55 2.60 21.17
N LEU A 433 -10.76 2.39 20.10
CA LEU A 433 -10.12 1.13 19.79
C LEU A 433 -8.95 0.78 20.73
N CYS A 434 -8.32 1.81 21.32
CA CYS A 434 -7.17 1.63 22.24
C CYS A 434 -7.57 1.57 23.72
N LYS A 435 -8.84 1.71 24.05
CA LYS A 435 -9.33 1.78 25.44
C LYS A 435 -9.95 0.49 25.97
N GLN A 436 -9.86 -0.62 25.26
CA GLN A 436 -10.37 -1.91 25.75
C GLN A 436 -9.25 -2.89 26.03
#